data_ce05acdfad02e7a1e5d83c8c1fe761f9
#
_entry.id   ce05acdfad02e7a1e5d83c8c1fe761f9
#
_cell.length_a   1.000
_cell.length_b   1.000
_cell.length_c   1.000
_cell.angle_alpha   90.00
_cell.angle_beta   90.00
_cell.angle_gamma   90.00
#
_symmetry.space_group_name_H-M   'P 1'
#
loop_
_entity.id
_entity.type
_entity.pdbx_description
1 polymer ?
#
loop_
_entity_poly.entity_id
_entity_poly.type
_entity_poly.pdbx_seq_one_letter_code
_entity_poly.pdbx_strand_id
1 'polypeptide(L)'
;MKIGITCYPTYGGSGVVATELGLELARRDHEIHFISYSQPIRLTGPEPNIHYHEVEVTRYPLFEYPPYDLALATRMAEVSQLYELDLLHVHYAIPHSVSAMLAKQMLAATPPRRNITFFY
;
A
#
# COMPACT_ATOMS: atom_id res chain seq x y z
N MET A 1 -5.27 2.88 -15.03
CA MET A 1 -5.82 2.79 -13.67
C MET A 1 -4.81 3.28 -12.65
N LYS A 2 -5.28 3.73 -11.52
CA LYS A 2 -4.44 4.08 -10.38
C LYS A 2 -4.50 2.94 -9.37
N ILE A 3 -3.39 2.24 -9.18
CA ILE A 3 -3.33 1.00 -8.43
C ILE A 3 -2.39 1.16 -7.24
N GLY A 4 -2.91 0.90 -6.04
CA GLY A 4 -2.10 0.81 -4.84
C GLY A 4 -1.62 -0.62 -4.63
N ILE A 5 -0.36 -0.80 -4.27
CA ILE A 5 0.21 -2.11 -3.95
C ILE A 5 0.85 -2.04 -2.58
N THR A 6 0.39 -2.90 -1.68
CA THR A 6 0.98 -3.06 -0.35
C THR A 6 1.75 -4.36 -0.29
N CYS A 7 2.99 -4.30 0.17
CA CYS A 7 3.87 -5.46 0.28
C CYS A 7 4.95 -5.24 1.34
N TYR A 8 5.66 -6.30 1.70
CA TYR A 8 6.89 -6.17 2.46
C TYR A 8 8.03 -5.80 1.50
N PRO A 9 8.89 -4.85 1.87
CA PRO A 9 10.02 -4.43 1.04
C PRO A 9 11.22 -5.37 1.24
N THR A 10 11.06 -6.65 0.91
CA THR A 10 12.08 -7.67 1.15
C THR A 10 12.69 -8.19 -0.14
N TYR A 11 13.86 -8.87 -0.02
CA TYR A 11 14.59 -9.43 -1.15
C TYR A 11 13.89 -10.62 -1.79
N GLY A 12 13.04 -11.34 -1.08
CA GLY A 12 12.42 -12.55 -1.58
C GLY A 12 10.93 -12.59 -1.36
N GLY A 13 10.30 -13.66 -1.79
CA GLY A 13 8.91 -13.95 -1.54
C GLY A 13 7.97 -12.92 -2.13
N SER A 14 6.97 -12.54 -1.36
CA SER A 14 5.90 -11.65 -1.81
C SER A 14 6.38 -10.25 -2.18
N GLY A 15 7.45 -9.78 -1.55
CA GLY A 15 8.00 -8.44 -1.85
C GLY A 15 8.52 -8.34 -3.28
N VAL A 16 9.24 -9.36 -3.75
CA VAL A 16 9.73 -9.39 -5.12
C VAL A 16 8.58 -9.50 -6.11
N VAL A 17 7.63 -10.39 -5.85
CA VAL A 17 6.47 -10.60 -6.73
C VAL A 17 5.67 -9.31 -6.86
N ALA A 18 5.40 -8.65 -5.74
CA ALA A 18 4.63 -7.40 -5.73
C ALA A 18 5.34 -6.30 -6.51
N THR A 19 6.65 -6.16 -6.32
CA THR A 19 7.43 -5.12 -6.99
C THR A 19 7.49 -5.35 -8.49
N GLU A 20 7.76 -6.59 -8.93
CA GLU A 20 7.80 -6.92 -10.36
C GLU A 20 6.42 -6.73 -11.02
N LEU A 21 5.35 -7.06 -10.31
CA LEU A 21 3.99 -6.80 -10.79
C LEU A 21 3.77 -5.31 -10.99
N GLY A 22 4.14 -4.49 -10.01
CA GLY A 22 3.99 -3.05 -10.11
C GLY A 22 4.78 -2.44 -11.25
N LEU A 23 6.02 -2.89 -11.44
CA LEU A 23 6.86 -2.44 -12.56
C LEU A 23 6.22 -2.79 -13.91
N GLU A 24 5.70 -4.00 -14.06
CA GLU A 24 5.07 -4.42 -15.29
C GLU A 24 3.78 -3.65 -15.57
N LEU A 25 2.97 -3.41 -14.55
CA LEU A 25 1.76 -2.62 -14.70
C LEU A 25 2.09 -1.16 -15.06
N ALA A 26 3.16 -0.60 -14.51
CA ALA A 26 3.60 0.74 -14.87
C ALA A 26 4.03 0.82 -16.32
N ARG A 27 4.68 -0.23 -16.86
CA ARG A 27 5.04 -0.32 -18.28
C ARG A 27 3.80 -0.38 -19.17
N ARG A 28 2.67 -0.81 -18.64
CA ARG A 28 1.37 -0.85 -19.35
C ARG A 28 0.51 0.38 -19.10
N ASP A 29 1.15 1.49 -18.73
CA ASP A 29 0.52 2.80 -18.54
C ASP A 29 -0.42 2.91 -17.36
N HIS A 30 -0.28 2.05 -16.35
CA HIS A 30 -0.97 2.22 -15.07
C HIS A 30 -0.12 3.05 -14.12
N GLU A 31 -0.76 3.85 -13.31
CA GLU A 31 -0.10 4.60 -12.24
C GLU A 31 -0.07 3.75 -10.99
N ILE A 32 1.13 3.51 -10.45
CA ILE A 32 1.34 2.59 -9.34
C ILE A 32 1.77 3.35 -8.10
N HIS A 33 1.11 3.05 -6.99
CA HIS A 33 1.40 3.61 -5.67
C HIS A 33 1.77 2.48 -4.72
N PHE A 34 3.07 2.36 -4.41
CA PHE A 34 3.53 1.41 -3.40
C PHE A 34 3.33 1.99 -2.01
N ILE A 35 2.76 1.21 -1.12
CA ILE A 35 2.51 1.59 0.28
C ILE A 35 3.23 0.57 1.16
N SER A 36 4.33 0.99 1.80
CA SER A 36 5.18 0.10 2.58
C SER A 36 5.99 0.89 3.60
N TYR A 37 6.60 0.21 4.57
CA TYR A 37 7.38 0.89 5.61
C TYR A 37 8.80 1.26 5.14
N SER A 38 9.26 0.72 4.03
CA SER A 38 10.48 1.20 3.36
C SER A 38 10.35 0.93 1.86
N GLN A 39 11.22 1.57 1.07
CA GLN A 39 11.17 1.43 -0.38
C GLN A 39 11.45 -0.01 -0.78
N PRO A 40 10.62 -0.61 -1.65
CA PRO A 40 10.87 -1.96 -2.16
C PRO A 40 12.23 -2.05 -2.84
N ILE A 41 12.94 -3.13 -2.57
CA ILE A 41 14.36 -3.28 -2.96
C ILE A 41 14.55 -3.24 -4.48
N ARG A 42 13.58 -3.75 -5.23
CA ARG A 42 13.64 -3.79 -6.69
C ARG A 42 13.30 -2.45 -7.36
N LEU A 43 12.89 -1.45 -6.61
CA LEU A 43 12.69 -0.09 -7.13
C LEU A 43 14.04 0.63 -7.11
N THR A 44 14.80 0.51 -8.18
CA THR A 44 16.19 1.01 -8.24
C THR A 44 16.36 2.27 -9.05
N GLY A 45 15.31 2.82 -9.65
CA GLY A 45 15.44 4.02 -10.47
C GLY A 45 14.17 4.83 -10.53
N PRO A 46 14.23 6.05 -11.09
CA PRO A 46 13.04 6.86 -11.27
C PRO A 46 12.17 6.27 -12.38
N GLU A 47 10.97 5.88 -12.00
CA GLU A 47 9.96 5.43 -12.93
C GLU A 47 8.82 6.45 -12.89
N PRO A 48 8.43 7.06 -14.03
CA PRO A 48 7.48 8.17 -14.03
C PRO A 48 6.09 7.81 -13.54
N ASN A 49 5.69 6.55 -13.64
CA ASN A 49 4.37 6.08 -13.23
C ASN A 49 4.36 5.42 -11.86
N ILE A 50 5.46 5.48 -11.12
CA ILE A 50 5.58 4.79 -9.83
C ILE A 50 5.80 5.80 -8.73
N HIS A 51 4.96 5.71 -7.69
CA HIS A 51 5.04 6.52 -6.49
C HIS A 51 5.24 5.61 -5.29
N TYR A 52 6.02 6.07 -4.34
CA TYR A 52 6.25 5.34 -3.10
C TYR A 52 5.70 6.15 -1.91
N HIS A 53 4.93 5.49 -1.06
CA HIS A 53 4.35 6.09 0.13
C HIS A 53 4.83 5.33 1.36
N GLU A 54 5.59 5.98 2.21
CA GLU A 54 6.11 5.36 3.41
C GLU A 54 5.06 5.28 4.50
N VAL A 55 5.02 4.14 5.18
CA VAL A 55 4.22 3.95 6.38
C VAL A 55 5.11 4.25 7.58
N GLU A 56 4.82 5.33 8.29
CA GLU A 56 5.55 5.67 9.49
C GLU A 56 4.91 4.99 10.70
N VAL A 57 5.69 4.19 11.40
CA VAL A 57 5.24 3.51 12.60
C VAL A 57 5.75 4.29 13.81
N THR A 58 4.84 5.00 14.47
CA THR A 58 5.17 5.77 15.66
C THR A 58 5.44 4.85 16.83
N ARG A 59 6.58 5.06 17.50
CA ARG A 59 6.92 4.33 18.72
C ARG A 59 6.51 5.12 19.94
N TYR A 60 5.61 4.53 20.73
CA TYR A 60 5.24 5.09 22.03
C TYR A 60 5.93 4.30 23.14
N PRO A 61 6.40 4.96 24.22
CA PRO A 61 7.06 4.24 25.30
C PRO A 61 6.17 3.19 26.00
N LEU A 62 4.85 3.34 25.89
CA LEU A 62 3.89 2.43 26.48
C LEU A 62 3.60 1.20 25.65
N PHE A 63 4.06 1.17 24.38
CA PHE A 63 3.84 0.05 23.49
C PHE A 63 5.11 -0.78 23.35
N GLU A 64 5.02 -2.06 23.68
CA GLU A 64 6.10 -2.99 23.46
C GLU A 64 6.37 -3.20 21.97
N TYR A 65 5.30 -3.29 21.19
CA TYR A 65 5.38 -3.43 19.75
C TYR A 65 4.68 -2.26 19.07
N PRO A 66 5.34 -1.60 18.08
CA PRO A 66 4.70 -0.54 17.32
C PRO A 66 3.48 -1.06 16.56
N PRO A 67 2.37 -0.29 16.51
CA PRO A 67 1.15 -0.75 15.83
C PRO A 67 1.24 -0.58 14.30
N TYR A 68 2.04 -1.41 13.66
CA TYR A 68 2.27 -1.36 12.21
C TYR A 68 0.98 -1.51 11.41
N ASP A 69 0.12 -2.46 11.78
CA ASP A 69 -1.11 -2.75 11.08
C ASP A 69 -2.09 -1.58 11.06
N LEU A 70 -2.17 -0.83 12.17
CA LEU A 70 -3.01 0.37 12.24
C LEU A 70 -2.42 1.53 11.45
N ALA A 71 -1.10 1.72 11.53
CA ALA A 71 -0.41 2.75 10.75
C ALA A 71 -0.55 2.46 9.25
N LEU A 72 -0.43 1.21 8.84
CA LEU A 72 -0.61 0.79 7.46
C LEU A 72 -2.04 1.04 6.98
N ALA A 73 -3.04 0.69 7.79
CA ALA A 73 -4.45 0.91 7.44
C ALA A 73 -4.72 2.41 7.21
N THR A 74 -4.22 3.25 8.09
CA THR A 74 -4.36 4.70 7.97
C THR A 74 -3.70 5.22 6.69
N ARG A 75 -2.48 4.76 6.40
CA ARG A 75 -1.75 5.18 5.21
C ARG A 75 -2.44 4.72 3.92
N MET A 76 -2.96 3.49 3.91
CA MET A 76 -3.76 2.98 2.79
C MET A 76 -4.97 3.87 2.52
N ALA A 77 -5.69 4.24 3.58
CA ALA A 77 -6.86 5.09 3.45
C ALA A 77 -6.48 6.49 2.95
N GLU A 78 -5.43 7.09 3.50
CA GLU A 78 -4.94 8.41 3.08
C GLU A 78 -4.55 8.43 1.60
N VAL A 79 -3.73 7.49 1.18
CA VAL A 79 -3.23 7.41 -0.19
C VAL A 79 -4.39 7.15 -1.15
N SER A 80 -5.31 6.24 -0.79
CA SER A 80 -6.48 5.94 -1.61
C SER A 80 -7.37 7.16 -1.84
N GLN A 81 -7.56 7.96 -0.80
CA GLN A 81 -8.38 9.15 -0.87
C GLN A 81 -7.66 10.28 -1.64
N LEU A 82 -6.41 10.53 -1.30
CA LEU A 82 -5.65 11.66 -1.84
C LEU A 82 -5.34 11.49 -3.32
N TYR A 83 -4.94 10.30 -3.73
CA TYR A 83 -4.56 10.02 -5.12
C TYR A 83 -5.68 9.37 -5.93
N GLU A 84 -6.84 9.20 -5.32
CA GLU A 84 -8.02 8.65 -6.01
C GLU A 84 -7.77 7.29 -6.64
N LEU A 85 -7.27 6.34 -5.83
CA LEU A 85 -6.96 5.00 -6.31
C LEU A 85 -8.21 4.27 -6.80
N ASP A 86 -8.05 3.51 -7.87
CA ASP A 86 -9.10 2.65 -8.42
C ASP A 86 -9.10 1.28 -7.77
N LEU A 87 -7.92 0.81 -7.38
CA LEU A 87 -7.72 -0.55 -6.89
C LEU A 87 -6.60 -0.58 -5.87
N LEU A 88 -6.77 -1.37 -4.83
CA LEU A 88 -5.72 -1.63 -3.85
C LEU A 88 -5.44 -3.13 -3.83
N HIS A 89 -4.24 -3.51 -4.20
CA HIS A 89 -3.79 -4.89 -4.26
C HIS A 89 -2.83 -5.17 -3.11
N VAL A 90 -3.20 -6.12 -2.26
CA VAL A 90 -2.52 -6.39 -1.00
C VAL A 90 -1.83 -7.75 -1.06
N HIS A 91 -0.54 -7.75 -0.89
CA HIS A 91 0.27 -8.96 -0.80
C HIS A 91 0.54 -9.29 0.65
N TYR A 92 0.58 -10.57 0.97
CA TYR A 92 0.84 -11.10 2.30
C TYR A 92 -0.36 -10.90 3.23
N ALA A 93 -1.24 -11.90 3.24
CA ALA A 93 -2.57 -11.82 3.87
C ALA A 93 -2.55 -11.36 5.34
N ILE A 94 -1.59 -11.81 6.12
CA ILE A 94 -1.46 -11.38 7.52
C ILE A 94 -0.11 -10.68 7.68
N PRO A 95 -0.07 -9.39 8.09
CA PRO A 95 -1.19 -8.56 8.57
C PRO A 95 -1.87 -7.72 7.49
N HIS A 96 -1.41 -7.72 6.25
CA HIS A 96 -1.79 -6.71 5.25
C HIS A 96 -3.27 -6.74 4.86
N SER A 97 -3.90 -7.93 4.78
CA SER A 97 -5.33 -8.00 4.49
C SER A 97 -6.18 -7.41 5.60
N VAL A 98 -5.77 -7.59 6.86
CA VAL A 98 -6.47 -7.00 8.00
C VAL A 98 -6.40 -5.48 7.93
N SER A 99 -5.21 -4.93 7.65
CA SER A 99 -5.04 -3.49 7.46
C SER A 99 -5.90 -2.97 6.31
N ALA A 100 -5.98 -3.72 5.22
CA ALA A 100 -6.80 -3.35 4.06
C ALA A 100 -8.29 -3.35 4.40
N MET A 101 -8.76 -4.30 5.19
CA MET A 101 -10.14 -4.33 5.65
C MET A 101 -10.48 -3.10 6.51
N LEU A 102 -9.57 -2.72 7.40
CA LEU A 102 -9.73 -1.50 8.20
C LEU A 102 -9.74 -0.25 7.32
N ALA A 103 -8.82 -0.16 6.35
CA ALA A 103 -8.77 0.95 5.41
C ALA A 103 -10.07 1.06 4.61
N LYS A 104 -10.62 -0.06 4.18
CA LYS A 104 -11.91 -0.10 3.46
C LYS A 104 -13.03 0.48 4.31
N GLN A 105 -13.08 0.14 5.60
CA GLN A 105 -14.09 0.67 6.51
C GLN A 105 -13.90 2.17 6.75
N MET A 106 -12.65 2.63 6.89
CA MET A 106 -12.35 4.05 7.02
C MET A 106 -12.81 4.84 5.80
N LEU A 107 -12.57 4.32 4.61
CA LEU A 107 -12.97 4.97 3.35
C LEU A 107 -14.49 5.00 3.20
N ALA A 108 -15.20 3.98 3.64
CA ALA A 108 -16.66 3.95 3.60
C ALA A 108 -17.28 4.99 4.54
N ALA A 109 -16.58 5.33 5.63
CA ALA A 109 -17.06 6.30 6.61
C ALA A 109 -16.65 7.74 6.30
N THR A 110 -15.75 7.96 5.33
CA THR A 110 -15.18 9.28 5.03
C THR A 110 -15.65 9.79 3.67
N PRO A 111 -16.46 10.88 3.61
CA PRO A 111 -16.82 11.48 2.32
C PRO A 111 -15.64 12.18 1.65
N PRO A 112 -15.61 12.25 0.30
CA PRO A 112 -16.52 11.62 -0.63
C PRO A 112 -16.24 10.11 -0.73
N ARG A 113 -17.31 9.32 -0.83
CA ARG A 113 -17.18 7.87 -0.99
C ARG A 113 -16.72 7.53 -2.39
N ARG A 114 -15.73 6.65 -2.48
CA ARG A 114 -15.21 6.17 -3.75
C ARG A 114 -15.36 4.66 -3.84
N ASN A 115 -15.58 4.19 -5.08
CA ASN A 115 -15.59 2.76 -5.36
C ASN A 115 -14.15 2.29 -5.58
N ILE A 116 -13.56 1.76 -4.55
CA ILE A 116 -12.20 1.21 -4.61
C ILE A 116 -12.30 -0.30 -4.51
N THR A 117 -11.71 -0.99 -5.48
CA THR A 117 -11.66 -2.45 -5.46
C THR A 117 -10.47 -2.90 -4.61
N PHE A 118 -10.70 -3.85 -3.71
CA PHE A 118 -9.67 -4.42 -2.86
C PHE A 118 -9.38 -5.86 -3.27
N PHE A 119 -8.12 -6.16 -3.54
CA PHE A 119 -7.63 -7.52 -3.76
C PHE A 119 -6.70 -7.90 -2.63
N TYR A 120 -6.96 -9.07 -2.05
CA TYR A 120 -6.19 -9.59 -0.93
C TYR A 120 -5.32 -10.78 -1.35
#